data_c0a6537eb9a3db912c2e23ad7293d549
#
_entry.id   c0a6537eb9a3db912c2e23ad7293d549
#
_cell.length_a   1.000
_cell.length_b   1.000
_cell.length_c   1.000
_cell.angle_alpha   90.00
_cell.angle_beta   90.00
_cell.angle_gamma   90.00
#
_symmetry.space_group_name_H-M   'P 1'
#
loop_
_entity.id
_entity.type
_entity.pdbx_description
1 polymer ?
#
loop_
_entity_poly.entity_id
_entity_poly.type
_entity_poly.pdbx_seq_one_letter_code
_entity_poly.pdbx_strand_id
1 'polypeptide(L)'
;FAATIFMVAVMTGSIYFKDRVYITDNGVTRELMTSESDVYAILKLGNYQLSSNDKVSYEEVSSNTAYITIYRAFDVNVTADGETKAVPMIEGTVADVLEKAGITLGEYDELSCELTDRAYKDMDITVTRVEYVTRESTSDIAYDTEYTDNCNLAIGTENVVTAGVNGKC
;
A
#
# COMPACT_ATOMS: atom_id res chain seq x y z
N PHE A 1 -18.37 18.00 -22.42
CA PHE A 1 -19.16 17.27 -21.44
C PHE A 1 -20.22 18.21 -20.89
N ALA A 2 -21.52 17.91 -21.16
CA ALA A 2 -22.61 18.72 -20.66
C ALA A 2 -22.82 18.39 -19.19
N ALA A 3 -22.54 19.35 -18.29
CA ALA A 3 -22.90 19.24 -16.88
C ALA A 3 -24.43 19.36 -16.79
N THR A 4 -25.10 18.29 -16.38
CA THR A 4 -26.54 18.33 -16.12
C THR A 4 -26.73 18.97 -14.74
N ILE A 5 -27.13 20.25 -14.74
CA ILE A 5 -27.46 20.97 -13.52
C ILE A 5 -28.87 20.55 -13.10
N PHE A 6 -29.01 19.83 -11.99
CA PHE A 6 -30.30 19.53 -11.38
C PHE A 6 -30.54 20.53 -10.25
N MET A 7 -31.57 21.35 -10.42
CA MET A 7 -32.03 22.31 -9.42
C MET A 7 -33.00 21.62 -8.44
N VAL A 8 -32.61 21.50 -7.18
CA VAL A 8 -33.52 21.05 -6.11
C VAL A 8 -33.99 22.29 -5.36
N ALA A 9 -35.21 22.72 -5.62
CA ALA A 9 -35.84 23.77 -4.85
C ALA A 9 -36.72 23.17 -3.74
N VAL A 10 -36.40 23.43 -2.48
CA VAL A 10 -37.25 23.08 -1.35
C VAL A 10 -38.16 24.28 -1.03
N MET A 11 -39.43 24.18 -1.38
CA MET A 11 -40.42 25.23 -1.14
C MET A 11 -41.16 24.97 0.17
N THR A 12 -40.87 25.72 1.24
CA THR A 12 -41.78 25.90 2.38
C THR A 12 -41.71 27.34 2.89
N GLY A 13 -42.72 28.17 2.50
CA GLY A 13 -42.86 29.51 3.03
C GLY A 13 -41.84 30.53 2.53
N SER A 14 -42.12 31.84 2.58
CA SER A 14 -41.23 32.91 2.09
C SER A 14 -39.79 32.77 2.58
N ILE A 15 -39.00 32.01 1.85
CA ILE A 15 -37.59 31.77 2.14
C ILE A 15 -36.82 32.71 1.23
N TYR A 16 -36.17 33.69 1.82
CA TYR A 16 -35.12 34.44 1.16
C TYR A 16 -33.90 33.50 1.08
N PHE A 17 -33.76 32.83 -0.06
CA PHE A 17 -32.52 32.07 -0.34
C PHE A 17 -31.39 33.07 -0.40
N LYS A 18 -30.46 32.95 0.51
CA LYS A 18 -29.36 33.87 0.61
C LYS A 18 -28.18 33.43 -0.20
N ASP A 19 -27.94 32.12 -0.27
CA ASP A 19 -26.69 31.57 -0.78
C ASP A 19 -26.91 30.45 -1.80
N ARG A 20 -26.08 30.45 -2.83
CA ARG A 20 -25.92 29.34 -3.80
C ARG A 20 -24.78 28.48 -3.39
N VAL A 21 -25.03 27.20 -3.23
CA VAL A 21 -24.00 26.24 -2.91
C VAL A 21 -23.88 25.23 -4.04
N TYR A 22 -22.71 25.14 -4.62
CA TYR A 22 -22.38 24.15 -5.63
C TYR A 22 -21.70 22.95 -4.96
N ILE A 23 -22.34 21.79 -5.01
CA ILE A 23 -21.86 20.57 -4.38
C ILE A 23 -21.38 19.64 -5.47
N THR A 24 -20.07 19.29 -5.43
CA THR A 24 -19.44 18.36 -6.35
C THR A 24 -19.19 17.04 -5.65
N ASP A 25 -19.75 15.94 -6.19
CA ASP A 25 -19.57 14.58 -5.72
C ASP A 25 -19.25 13.68 -6.92
N ASN A 26 -18.17 12.93 -6.87
CA ASN A 26 -17.69 12.09 -7.99
C ASN A 26 -17.66 12.83 -9.35
N GLY A 27 -17.25 14.09 -9.35
CA GLY A 27 -17.16 14.92 -10.55
C GLY A 27 -18.49 15.47 -11.06
N VAL A 28 -19.62 15.19 -10.38
CA VAL A 28 -20.94 15.75 -10.70
C VAL A 28 -21.23 16.91 -9.78
N THR A 29 -21.41 18.10 -10.35
CA THR A 29 -21.77 19.31 -9.60
C THR A 29 -23.26 19.55 -9.64
N ARG A 30 -23.87 19.84 -8.48
CA ARG A 30 -25.27 20.23 -8.32
C ARG A 30 -25.37 21.53 -7.56
N GLU A 31 -26.31 22.38 -7.96
CA GLU A 31 -26.63 23.64 -7.28
C GLU A 31 -27.72 23.39 -6.22
N LEU A 32 -27.49 23.90 -5.02
CA LEU A 32 -28.43 23.92 -3.93
C LEU A 32 -28.58 25.39 -3.45
N MET A 33 -29.81 25.86 -3.31
CA MET A 33 -30.10 27.19 -2.72
C MET A 33 -30.53 26.99 -1.27
N THR A 34 -29.82 27.61 -0.33
CA THR A 34 -30.06 27.44 1.10
C THR A 34 -29.66 28.68 1.88
N SER A 35 -30.24 28.87 3.05
CA SER A 35 -29.79 29.84 4.06
C SER A 35 -28.95 29.18 5.16
N GLU A 36 -28.70 27.87 5.02
CA GLU A 36 -27.89 27.12 5.97
C GLU A 36 -26.42 27.45 5.77
N SER A 37 -25.66 27.57 6.85
CA SER A 37 -24.24 27.90 6.85
C SER A 37 -23.34 26.71 7.28
N ASP A 38 -23.92 25.70 7.90
CA ASP A 38 -23.19 24.50 8.28
C ASP A 38 -23.07 23.55 7.11
N VAL A 39 -21.81 23.19 6.78
CA VAL A 39 -21.48 22.32 5.63
C VAL A 39 -22.18 20.97 5.69
N TYR A 40 -22.22 20.36 6.87
CA TYR A 40 -22.84 19.04 7.03
C TYR A 40 -24.37 19.10 6.95
N ALA A 41 -24.98 20.19 7.45
CA ALA A 41 -26.43 20.46 7.29
C ALA A 41 -26.77 20.69 5.80
N ILE A 42 -25.96 21.44 5.06
CA ILE A 42 -26.09 21.64 3.61
C ILE A 42 -26.05 20.31 2.86
N LEU A 43 -25.03 19.47 3.15
CA LEU A 43 -24.90 18.16 2.52
C LEU A 43 -26.08 17.25 2.82
N LYS A 44 -26.60 17.28 4.05
CA LYS A 44 -27.79 16.54 4.45
C LYS A 44 -29.06 17.02 3.72
N LEU A 45 -29.23 18.34 3.54
CA LEU A 45 -30.32 18.90 2.72
C LEU A 45 -30.24 18.45 1.26
N GLY A 46 -29.03 18.34 0.72
CA GLY A 46 -28.77 17.84 -0.64
C GLY A 46 -28.86 16.30 -0.78
N ASN A 47 -29.22 15.57 0.30
CA ASN A 47 -29.23 14.11 0.37
C ASN A 47 -27.85 13.46 0.11
N TYR A 48 -26.76 14.13 0.45
CA TYR A 48 -25.44 13.55 0.42
C TYR A 48 -25.14 12.83 1.73
N GLN A 49 -24.81 11.56 1.64
CA GLN A 49 -24.34 10.77 2.78
C GLN A 49 -22.82 10.65 2.69
N LEU A 50 -22.14 10.92 3.79
CA LEU A 50 -20.70 10.79 3.92
C LEU A 50 -20.34 9.50 4.65
N SER A 51 -19.32 8.82 4.15
CA SER A 51 -18.63 7.77 4.88
C SER A 51 -17.62 8.37 5.86
N SER A 52 -17.20 7.60 6.85
CA SER A 52 -16.27 8.07 7.90
C SER A 52 -14.90 8.53 7.34
N ASN A 53 -14.50 8.00 6.18
CA ASN A 53 -13.22 8.27 5.56
C ASN A 53 -13.29 9.28 4.41
N ASP A 54 -14.51 9.75 4.05
CA ASP A 54 -14.70 10.80 3.05
C ASP A 54 -14.16 12.14 3.57
N LYS A 55 -13.62 12.94 2.67
CA LYS A 55 -13.15 14.30 2.98
C LYS A 55 -14.03 15.31 2.26
N VAL A 56 -14.34 16.40 2.94
CA VAL A 56 -15.10 17.50 2.38
C VAL A 56 -14.23 18.75 2.37
N SER A 57 -14.21 19.43 1.24
CA SER A 57 -13.63 20.77 1.09
C SER A 57 -14.76 21.78 0.96
N TYR A 58 -14.63 22.92 1.62
CA TYR A 58 -15.54 24.05 1.53
C TYR A 58 -14.76 25.30 1.11
N GLU A 59 -15.26 26.01 0.11
CA GLU A 59 -14.68 27.24 -0.38
C GLU A 59 -15.78 28.29 -0.60
N GLU A 60 -15.69 29.41 0.10
CA GLU A 60 -16.57 30.55 -0.11
C GLU A 60 -15.92 31.49 -1.13
N VAL A 61 -16.61 31.70 -2.27
CA VAL A 61 -16.10 32.53 -3.38
C VAL A 61 -16.68 33.93 -3.32
N SER A 62 -17.87 34.07 -2.79
CA SER A 62 -18.51 35.39 -2.56
C SER A 62 -19.52 35.29 -1.42
N SER A 63 -20.02 36.42 -0.93
CA SER A 63 -20.96 36.52 0.18
C SER A 63 -22.25 35.69 0.01
N ASN A 64 -22.52 35.18 -1.20
CA ASN A 64 -23.69 34.39 -1.51
C ASN A 64 -23.41 33.18 -2.41
N THR A 65 -22.14 32.77 -2.53
CA THR A 65 -21.78 31.64 -3.38
C THR A 65 -20.63 30.84 -2.73
N ALA A 66 -20.87 29.55 -2.52
CA ALA A 66 -19.88 28.62 -1.98
C ALA A 66 -19.80 27.33 -2.82
N TYR A 67 -18.66 26.68 -2.73
CA TYR A 67 -18.40 25.39 -3.35
C TYR A 67 -18.10 24.36 -2.26
N ILE A 68 -18.73 23.21 -2.35
CA ILE A 68 -18.46 22.04 -1.52
C ILE A 68 -18.00 20.92 -2.44
N THR A 69 -16.82 20.35 -2.18
CA THR A 69 -16.32 19.19 -2.92
C THR A 69 -16.20 18.00 -1.97
N ILE A 70 -16.85 16.90 -2.34
CA ILE A 70 -16.78 15.65 -1.62
C ILE A 70 -15.74 14.76 -2.29
N TYR A 71 -14.70 14.42 -1.55
CA TYR A 71 -13.68 13.45 -1.96
C TYR A 71 -14.03 12.10 -1.33
N ARG A 72 -14.49 11.18 -2.18
CA ARG A 72 -14.93 9.86 -1.74
C ARG A 72 -13.73 8.97 -1.45
N ALA A 73 -13.71 8.40 -0.27
CA ALA A 73 -12.74 7.37 0.06
C ALA A 73 -13.07 6.06 -0.65
N PHE A 74 -12.02 5.33 -1.02
CA PHE A 74 -12.09 3.98 -1.56
C PHE A 74 -11.10 3.09 -0.83
N ASP A 75 -11.37 1.79 -0.78
CA ASP A 75 -10.49 0.85 -0.12
C ASP A 75 -9.49 0.26 -1.10
N VAL A 76 -8.26 0.07 -0.62
CA VAL A 76 -7.16 -0.65 -1.26
C VAL A 76 -6.80 -1.82 -0.35
N ASN A 77 -6.74 -3.02 -0.89
CA ASN A 77 -6.38 -4.21 -0.13
C ASN A 77 -4.86 -4.39 -0.14
N VAL A 78 -4.26 -4.50 1.04
CA VAL A 78 -2.83 -4.77 1.18
C VAL A 78 -2.65 -6.10 1.90
N THR A 79 -1.99 -7.04 1.23
CA THR A 79 -1.64 -8.35 1.78
C THR A 79 -0.15 -8.37 2.09
N ALA A 80 0.20 -8.54 3.36
CA ALA A 80 1.56 -8.71 3.84
C ALA A 80 1.58 -9.67 5.03
N ASP A 81 2.63 -10.45 5.16
CA ASP A 81 2.84 -11.37 6.29
C ASP A 81 1.65 -12.34 6.53
N GLY A 82 0.92 -12.68 5.45
CA GLY A 82 -0.25 -13.56 5.49
C GLY A 82 -1.56 -12.90 5.93
N GLU A 83 -1.56 -11.61 6.20
CA GLU A 83 -2.76 -10.83 6.55
C GLU A 83 -3.13 -9.87 5.43
N THR A 84 -4.43 -9.69 5.18
CA THR A 84 -4.96 -8.70 4.26
C THR A 84 -5.67 -7.60 5.04
N LYS A 85 -5.31 -6.34 4.78
CA LYS A 85 -5.94 -5.15 5.36
C LYS A 85 -6.53 -4.28 4.27
N ALA A 86 -7.77 -3.83 4.47
CA ALA A 86 -8.37 -2.78 3.65
C ALA A 86 -7.90 -1.41 4.17
N VAL A 87 -7.28 -0.62 3.31
CA VAL A 87 -6.74 0.70 3.62
C VAL A 87 -7.57 1.75 2.90
N PRO A 88 -8.32 2.60 3.63
CA PRO A 88 -9.13 3.63 3.00
C PRO A 88 -8.25 4.76 2.47
N MET A 89 -8.36 5.06 1.18
CA MET A 89 -7.65 6.12 0.48
C MET A 89 -8.63 7.09 -0.15
N ILE A 90 -8.21 8.33 -0.37
CA ILE A 90 -8.91 9.30 -1.21
C ILE A 90 -8.14 9.48 -2.51
N GLU A 91 -6.84 9.62 -2.40
CA GLU A 91 -5.86 9.73 -3.47
C GLU A 91 -4.50 9.31 -2.93
N GLY A 92 -3.55 9.09 -3.82
CA GLY A 92 -2.18 8.76 -3.46
C GLY A 92 -1.61 7.65 -4.32
N THR A 93 -0.42 7.23 -3.94
CA THR A 93 0.36 6.18 -4.58
C THR A 93 0.34 4.91 -3.73
N VAL A 94 0.87 3.82 -4.28
CA VAL A 94 1.10 2.57 -3.55
C VAL A 94 1.99 2.80 -2.32
N ALA A 95 2.99 3.71 -2.43
CA ALA A 95 3.82 4.08 -1.28
C ALA A 95 3.00 4.67 -0.13
N ASP A 96 2.05 5.59 -0.44
CA ASP A 96 1.17 6.20 0.56
C ASP A 96 0.24 5.17 1.21
N VAL A 97 -0.21 4.16 0.43
CA VAL A 97 -1.02 3.06 0.94
C VAL A 97 -0.24 2.21 1.94
N LEU A 98 1.02 1.84 1.60
CA LEU A 98 1.88 1.05 2.49
C LEU A 98 2.22 1.80 3.78
N GLU A 99 2.54 3.10 3.68
CA GLU A 99 2.77 3.96 4.84
C GLU A 99 1.54 3.98 5.76
N LYS A 100 0.35 4.20 5.20
CA LYS A 100 -0.91 4.23 5.95
C LYS A 100 -1.28 2.86 6.54
N ALA A 101 -0.91 1.77 5.88
CA ALA A 101 -1.05 0.40 6.39
C ALA A 101 -0.08 0.09 7.54
N GLY A 102 0.98 0.89 7.71
CA GLY A 102 2.07 0.67 8.65
C GLY A 102 3.03 -0.45 8.20
N ILE A 103 3.15 -0.65 6.88
CA ILE A 103 3.99 -1.70 6.29
C ILE A 103 5.29 -1.07 5.79
N THR A 104 6.40 -1.49 6.36
CA THR A 104 7.74 -1.12 5.89
C THR A 104 8.29 -2.23 5.02
N LEU A 105 8.83 -1.89 3.86
CA LEU A 105 9.50 -2.83 2.95
C LEU A 105 10.94 -3.04 3.39
N GLY A 106 11.38 -4.30 3.37
CA GLY A 106 12.78 -4.68 3.47
C GLY A 106 13.53 -4.47 2.14
N GLU A 107 14.86 -4.57 2.19
CA GLU A 107 15.73 -4.34 1.03
C GLU A 107 15.44 -5.28 -0.16
N TYR A 108 14.99 -6.50 0.15
CA TYR A 108 14.77 -7.55 -0.85
C TYR A 108 13.31 -7.94 -1.04
N ASP A 109 12.40 -7.25 -0.32
CA ASP A 109 10.97 -7.54 -0.43
C ASP A 109 10.46 -7.25 -1.83
N GLU A 110 9.60 -8.12 -2.34
CA GLU A 110 8.98 -7.97 -3.64
C GLU A 110 7.55 -7.41 -3.49
N LEU A 111 7.21 -6.49 -4.39
CA LEU A 111 5.89 -5.88 -4.45
C LEU A 111 5.19 -6.24 -5.76
N SER A 112 3.88 -6.47 -5.72
CA SER A 112 3.08 -6.81 -6.91
C SER A 112 2.90 -5.66 -7.92
N CYS A 113 3.26 -4.43 -7.55
CA CYS A 113 3.12 -3.20 -8.33
C CYS A 113 4.25 -2.22 -7.99
N GLU A 114 4.34 -1.12 -8.71
CA GLU A 114 5.35 -0.07 -8.45
C GLU A 114 4.92 0.84 -7.31
N LEU A 115 5.86 1.31 -6.48
CA LEU A 115 5.58 2.25 -5.39
C LEU A 115 4.97 3.57 -5.89
N THR A 116 5.28 3.95 -7.12
CA THR A 116 4.82 5.17 -7.78
C THR A 116 3.46 5.04 -8.47
N ASP A 117 2.93 3.82 -8.56
CA ASP A 117 1.62 3.58 -9.16
C ASP A 117 0.53 4.28 -8.36
N ARG A 118 -0.46 4.84 -9.06
CA ARG A 118 -1.61 5.46 -8.40
C ARG A 118 -2.52 4.40 -7.80
N ALA A 119 -2.86 4.59 -6.54
CA ALA A 119 -3.87 3.79 -5.88
C ALA A 119 -5.25 4.03 -6.49
N TYR A 120 -6.01 2.96 -6.67
CA TYR A 120 -7.38 2.99 -7.17
C TYR A 120 -8.26 2.03 -6.37
N LYS A 121 -9.57 2.24 -6.53
CA LYS A 121 -10.57 1.45 -5.81
C LYS A 121 -10.41 -0.04 -6.07
N ASP A 122 -10.48 -0.83 -4.98
CA ASP A 122 -10.37 -2.30 -4.98
C ASP A 122 -9.04 -2.82 -5.57
N MET A 123 -7.98 -2.00 -5.55
CA MET A 123 -6.64 -2.43 -5.93
C MET A 123 -6.11 -3.43 -4.90
N ASP A 124 -5.49 -4.52 -5.37
CA ASP A 124 -4.84 -5.51 -4.52
C ASP A 124 -3.32 -5.35 -4.59
N ILE A 125 -2.69 -5.08 -3.45
CA ILE A 125 -1.24 -4.95 -3.28
C ILE A 125 -0.74 -6.12 -2.46
N THR A 126 0.24 -6.85 -2.96
CA THR A 126 0.85 -7.97 -2.26
C THR A 126 2.32 -7.67 -2.00
N VAL A 127 2.71 -7.80 -0.74
CA VAL A 127 4.11 -7.72 -0.28
C VAL A 127 4.59 -9.13 0.00
N THR A 128 5.61 -9.56 -0.74
CA THR A 128 6.31 -10.84 -0.53
C THR A 128 7.61 -10.59 0.20
N ARG A 129 7.73 -11.14 1.43
CA ARG A 129 8.95 -11.02 2.22
C ARG A 129 10.03 -11.93 1.66
N VAL A 130 11.22 -11.36 1.44
CA VAL A 130 12.39 -12.09 0.94
C VAL A 130 13.53 -11.98 1.93
N GLU A 131 14.01 -13.13 2.41
CA GLU A 131 15.15 -13.23 3.31
C GLU A 131 16.26 -14.08 2.64
N TYR A 132 17.45 -13.54 2.58
CA TYR A 132 18.62 -14.28 2.11
C TYR A 132 19.32 -14.95 3.28
N VAL A 133 19.42 -16.28 3.21
CA VAL A 133 20.14 -17.08 4.19
C VAL A 133 21.42 -17.64 3.56
N THR A 134 22.59 -17.24 4.07
CA THR A 134 23.85 -17.83 3.66
C THR A 134 24.02 -19.15 4.39
N ARG A 135 24.18 -20.23 3.63
CA ARG A 135 24.53 -21.56 4.18
C ARG A 135 25.97 -21.88 3.82
N GLU A 136 26.77 -22.11 4.84
CA GLU A 136 28.12 -22.66 4.68
C GLU A 136 28.01 -24.18 4.78
N SER A 137 28.59 -24.91 3.82
CA SER A 137 28.76 -26.33 3.89
C SER A 137 30.23 -26.66 3.79
N THR A 138 30.73 -27.43 4.73
CA THR A 138 32.12 -27.93 4.71
C THR A 138 32.11 -29.40 4.32
N SER A 139 33.01 -29.77 3.41
CA SER A 139 33.24 -31.18 3.07
C SER A 139 34.66 -31.59 3.45
N ASP A 140 34.78 -32.82 3.93
CA ASP A 140 36.08 -33.37 4.24
C ASP A 140 36.78 -33.80 2.93
N ILE A 141 38.02 -33.39 2.78
CA ILE A 141 38.90 -33.81 1.67
C ILE A 141 39.77 -34.94 2.22
N ALA A 142 39.62 -36.13 1.65
CA ALA A 142 40.46 -37.23 2.03
C ALA A 142 41.94 -36.94 1.70
N TYR A 143 42.82 -37.31 2.58
CA TYR A 143 44.26 -37.24 2.32
C TYR A 143 44.70 -38.33 1.35
N ASP A 144 45.73 -38.05 0.54
CA ASP A 144 46.39 -39.03 -0.28
C ASP A 144 47.46 -39.78 0.52
N THR A 145 47.66 -41.05 0.14
CA THR A 145 48.71 -41.92 0.74
C THR A 145 49.88 -42.01 -0.18
N GLU A 146 51.05 -41.59 0.28
CA GLU A 146 52.29 -41.71 -0.42
C GLU A 146 53.07 -42.93 0.16
N TYR A 147 53.53 -43.84 -0.73
CA TYR A 147 54.30 -44.99 -0.34
C TYR A 147 55.81 -44.75 -0.63
N THR A 148 56.63 -45.03 0.38
CA THR A 148 58.06 -44.89 0.29
C THR A 148 58.66 -46.25 0.57
N ASP A 149 59.56 -46.71 -0.30
CA ASP A 149 60.27 -47.98 -0.13
C ASP A 149 61.20 -47.92 1.09
N ASN A 150 61.12 -48.95 1.94
CA ASN A 150 62.00 -49.09 3.09
C ASN A 150 62.66 -50.48 3.09
N CYS A 151 63.92 -50.50 2.77
CA CYS A 151 64.72 -51.72 2.66
C CYS A 151 64.93 -52.52 3.96
N ASN A 152 64.48 -51.95 5.08
CA ASN A 152 64.54 -52.61 6.39
C ASN A 152 63.28 -53.38 6.77
N LEU A 153 62.22 -53.32 5.94
CA LEU A 153 60.98 -54.06 6.13
C LEU A 153 60.98 -55.33 5.21
N ALA A 154 60.27 -56.34 5.73
CA ALA A 154 60.03 -57.53 4.90
C ALA A 154 59.12 -57.21 3.72
N ILE A 155 59.28 -57.86 2.58
CA ILE A 155 58.48 -57.68 1.38
C ILE A 155 57.00 -57.90 1.71
N GLY A 156 56.16 -56.90 1.38
CA GLY A 156 54.70 -56.93 1.64
C GLY A 156 54.27 -56.45 3.00
N THR A 157 55.17 -55.90 3.83
CA THR A 157 54.82 -55.24 5.08
C THR A 157 54.73 -53.72 4.90
N GLU A 158 53.67 -53.10 5.41
CA GLU A 158 53.50 -51.67 5.41
C GLU A 158 53.57 -51.16 6.85
N ASN A 159 54.20 -49.99 7.02
CA ASN A 159 54.25 -49.33 8.31
C ASN A 159 53.90 -47.84 8.12
N VAL A 160 52.91 -47.34 8.87
CA VAL A 160 52.49 -45.92 8.80
C VAL A 160 53.54 -45.08 9.53
N VAL A 161 54.28 -44.25 8.77
CA VAL A 161 55.31 -43.35 9.32
C VAL A 161 54.64 -42.04 9.79
N THR A 162 53.66 -41.54 9.05
CA THR A 162 52.92 -40.34 9.41
C THR A 162 51.46 -40.57 9.08
N ALA A 163 50.59 -40.37 10.05
CA ALA A 163 49.14 -40.45 9.83
C ALA A 163 48.63 -39.23 9.06
N GLY A 164 47.83 -39.51 8.01
CA GLY A 164 47.20 -38.44 7.24
C GLY A 164 46.06 -37.78 8.04
N VAL A 165 45.80 -36.52 7.70
CA VAL A 165 44.68 -35.72 8.26
C VAL A 165 43.85 -35.19 7.11
N ASN A 166 42.52 -35.41 7.18
CA ASN A 166 41.61 -34.86 6.19
C ASN A 166 41.62 -33.33 6.19
N GLY A 167 41.67 -32.73 5.02
CA GLY A 167 41.43 -31.31 4.85
C GLY A 167 39.95 -30.98 4.93
N LYS A 168 39.64 -29.70 5.04
CA LYS A 168 38.27 -29.16 4.92
C LYS A 168 38.25 -28.06 3.87
N CYS A 169 37.22 -28.03 3.05
CA CYS A 169 36.97 -26.94 2.11
C CYS A 169 35.49 -26.47 2.18
#